data_6eeda939bf9126046c3acef8f069da0f
#
_entry.id   6eeda939bf9126046c3acef8f069da0f
#
_cell.length_a   1.000
_cell.length_b   1.000
_cell.length_c   1.000
_cell.angle_alpha   90.00
_cell.angle_beta   90.00
_cell.angle_gamma   90.00
#
_symmetry.space_group_name_H-M   'P 1'
#
loop_
_entity.id
_entity.type
_entity.pdbx_description
1 polymer ?
#
loop_
_entity_poly.entity_id
_entity_poly.type
_entity_poly.pdbx_seq_one_letter_code
_entity_poly.pdbx_strand_id
1 'polypeptide(L)'
;MVTEGVVLGHLISDKGIQVDRAKVQVTEQLPPPVNVKGVRSFLGHAGFYRRFIKDFSKIVKQLSQLLLKDAPFVFTNACLEAFDRIKQALISAPIIRSPEWDLLFEIMCDASDYAVGAVLGQRKEKVLYAIYYASKTLYEAQVNYATTEKELLAIVYVLHLSDWVQGDSLY
;
A
#
# COMPACT_ATOMS: atom_id res chain seq x y z
N MET A 1 -31.83 1.84 7.58
CA MET A 1 -30.72 1.84 6.58
C MET A 1 -29.43 1.51 7.31
N VAL A 2 -28.63 0.61 6.78
CA VAL A 2 -27.31 0.26 7.37
C VAL A 2 -26.36 1.40 7.05
N THR A 3 -25.74 2.02 8.06
CA THR A 3 -24.85 3.16 7.92
C THR A 3 -23.38 2.75 7.65
N GLU A 4 -23.03 1.50 7.98
CA GLU A 4 -21.72 0.92 7.71
C GLU A 4 -21.83 -0.61 7.58
N GLY A 5 -20.89 -1.22 6.86
CA GLY A 5 -20.83 -2.66 6.68
C GLY A 5 -19.51 -3.15 6.12
N VAL A 6 -19.19 -4.42 6.39
CA VAL A 6 -17.98 -5.07 5.85
C VAL A 6 -18.29 -5.66 4.47
N VAL A 7 -17.64 -5.17 3.44
CA VAL A 7 -17.77 -5.63 2.06
C VAL A 7 -16.39 -6.01 1.53
N LEU A 8 -16.24 -7.25 1.05
CA LEU A 8 -14.99 -7.79 0.51
C LEU A 8 -13.77 -7.52 1.42
N GLY A 9 -13.96 -7.60 2.74
CA GLY A 9 -12.88 -7.41 3.72
C GLY A 9 -12.49 -5.94 3.97
N HIS A 10 -13.33 -4.99 3.58
CA HIS A 10 -13.19 -3.57 3.90
C HIS A 10 -14.42 -3.08 4.65
N LEU A 11 -14.24 -2.22 5.62
CA LEU A 11 -15.35 -1.51 6.27
C LEU A 11 -15.70 -0.29 5.41
N ILE A 12 -16.92 -0.29 4.90
CA ILE A 12 -17.47 0.81 4.08
C ILE A 12 -18.47 1.59 4.91
N SER A 13 -18.34 2.90 4.93
CA SER A 13 -19.22 3.82 5.61
C SER A 13 -19.41 5.12 4.78
N ASP A 14 -20.23 6.03 5.27
CA ASP A 14 -20.38 7.40 4.75
C ASP A 14 -19.05 8.19 4.74
N LYS A 15 -18.13 7.85 5.66
CA LYS A 15 -16.79 8.47 5.75
C LYS A 15 -15.81 7.95 4.71
N GLY A 16 -16.09 6.81 4.08
CA GLY A 16 -15.24 6.17 3.10
C GLY A 16 -14.94 4.71 3.40
N ILE A 17 -13.79 4.24 2.91
CA ILE A 17 -13.33 2.86 2.99
C ILE A 17 -12.23 2.75 4.05
N GLN A 18 -12.31 1.75 4.91
CA GLN A 18 -11.35 1.47 5.96
C GLN A 18 -10.92 0.00 5.93
N VAL A 19 -9.82 -0.28 6.58
CA VAL A 19 -9.39 -1.66 6.86
C VAL A 19 -10.40 -2.36 7.80
N ASP A 20 -10.61 -3.65 7.60
CA ASP A 20 -11.42 -4.45 8.51
C ASP A 20 -10.68 -4.62 9.84
N ARG A 21 -11.24 -4.05 10.90
CA ARG A 21 -10.64 -4.05 12.24
C ARG A 21 -10.41 -5.46 12.78
N ALA A 22 -11.31 -6.41 12.51
CA ALA A 22 -11.15 -7.78 12.96
C ALA A 22 -9.91 -8.44 12.33
N LYS A 23 -9.68 -8.21 11.03
CA LYS A 23 -8.48 -8.70 10.32
C LYS A 23 -7.19 -7.99 10.79
N VAL A 24 -7.27 -6.69 11.09
CA VAL A 24 -6.13 -5.95 11.64
C VAL A 24 -5.76 -6.47 13.02
N GLN A 25 -6.72 -6.74 13.92
CA GLN A 25 -6.45 -7.32 15.23
C GLN A 25 -5.75 -8.68 15.15
N VAL A 26 -6.19 -9.55 14.24
CA VAL A 26 -5.51 -10.83 13.99
C VAL A 26 -4.06 -10.60 13.54
N THR A 27 -3.84 -9.65 12.64
CA THR A 27 -2.50 -9.33 12.13
C THR A 27 -1.61 -8.73 13.22
N GLU A 28 -2.16 -7.89 14.09
CA GLU A 28 -1.48 -7.28 15.24
C GLU A 28 -0.93 -8.34 16.21
N GLN A 29 -1.69 -9.41 16.45
CA GLN A 29 -1.33 -10.48 17.37
C GLN A 29 -0.36 -11.51 16.77
N LEU A 30 -0.09 -11.47 15.46
CA LEU A 30 0.82 -12.42 14.84
C LEU A 30 2.25 -12.29 15.40
N PRO A 31 2.88 -13.40 15.78
CA PRO A 31 4.30 -13.41 16.12
C PRO A 31 5.17 -13.22 14.86
N PRO A 32 6.44 -12.82 15.02
CA PRO A 32 7.38 -12.76 13.92
C PRO A 32 7.47 -14.08 13.16
N PRO A 33 7.48 -14.06 11.81
CA PRO A 33 7.56 -15.27 11.01
C PRO A 33 8.87 -16.02 11.21
N VAL A 34 8.80 -17.35 11.35
CA VAL A 34 9.95 -18.23 11.54
C VAL A 34 10.39 -18.96 10.27
N ASN A 35 9.70 -18.75 9.14
CA ASN A 35 10.01 -19.38 7.85
C ASN A 35 9.43 -18.57 6.68
N VAL A 36 9.87 -18.94 5.47
CA VAL A 36 9.43 -18.30 4.20
C VAL A 36 7.91 -18.33 4.01
N LYS A 37 7.26 -19.44 4.40
CA LYS A 37 5.79 -19.58 4.30
C LYS A 37 5.08 -18.57 5.20
N GLY A 38 5.58 -18.37 6.41
CA GLY A 38 5.05 -17.37 7.35
C GLY A 38 5.19 -15.94 6.82
N VAL A 39 6.37 -15.59 6.26
CA VAL A 39 6.58 -14.30 5.61
C VAL A 39 5.63 -14.10 4.42
N ARG A 40 5.48 -15.10 3.57
CA ARG A 40 4.58 -15.04 2.41
C ARG A 40 3.13 -14.84 2.83
N SER A 41 2.68 -15.57 3.84
CA SER A 41 1.33 -15.43 4.41
C SER A 41 1.10 -14.03 4.97
N PHE A 42 2.03 -13.53 5.80
CA PHE A 42 1.96 -12.18 6.36
C PHE A 42 1.91 -11.10 5.27
N LEU A 43 2.83 -11.15 4.29
CA LEU A 43 2.85 -10.19 3.19
C LEU A 43 1.62 -10.30 2.29
N GLY A 44 1.02 -11.48 2.15
CA GLY A 44 -0.25 -11.65 1.45
C GLY A 44 -1.40 -10.92 2.16
N HIS A 45 -1.50 -11.07 3.48
CA HIS A 45 -2.51 -10.35 4.28
C HIS A 45 -2.27 -8.84 4.28
N ALA A 46 -1.03 -8.39 4.52
CA ALA A 46 -0.68 -6.98 4.51
C ALA A 46 -0.85 -6.35 3.12
N GLY A 47 -0.48 -7.07 2.06
CA GLY A 47 -0.59 -6.63 0.68
C GLY A 47 -2.02 -6.39 0.21
N PHE A 48 -3.00 -7.08 0.79
CA PHE A 48 -4.42 -6.81 0.54
C PHE A 48 -4.81 -5.38 0.94
N TYR A 49 -4.19 -4.85 2.00
CA TYR A 49 -4.42 -3.48 2.50
C TYR A 49 -3.36 -2.46 2.05
N ARG A 50 -2.50 -2.80 1.07
CA ARG A 50 -1.40 -1.92 0.62
C ARG A 50 -1.87 -0.52 0.19
N ARG A 51 -3.10 -0.40 -0.32
CA ARG A 51 -3.70 0.88 -0.74
C ARG A 51 -3.90 1.89 0.39
N PHE A 52 -3.87 1.44 1.65
CA PHE A 52 -3.98 2.26 2.84
C PHE A 52 -2.62 2.65 3.42
N ILE A 53 -1.53 2.07 2.91
CA ILE A 53 -0.19 2.20 3.49
C ILE A 53 0.70 2.96 2.51
N LYS A 54 1.09 4.18 2.92
CA LYS A 54 2.08 4.96 2.18
C LYS A 54 3.40 4.18 2.13
N ASP A 55 4.05 4.19 0.96
CA ASP A 55 5.38 3.59 0.76
C ASP A 55 5.48 2.09 1.12
N PHE A 56 4.38 1.34 0.94
CA PHE A 56 4.31 -0.08 1.27
C PHE A 56 5.51 -0.87 0.74
N SER A 57 5.89 -0.69 -0.54
CA SER A 57 7.01 -1.42 -1.15
C SER A 57 8.36 -1.10 -0.50
N LYS A 58 8.56 0.13 0.00
CA LYS A 58 9.76 0.50 0.75
C LYS A 58 9.82 -0.23 2.10
N ILE A 59 8.68 -0.31 2.80
CA ILE A 59 8.60 -0.94 4.12
C ILE A 59 8.83 -2.45 4.01
N VAL A 60 8.20 -3.13 3.04
CA VAL A 60 8.27 -4.60 2.92
C VAL A 60 9.56 -5.12 2.28
N LYS A 61 10.47 -4.26 1.81
CA LYS A 61 11.67 -4.64 1.08
C LYS A 61 12.45 -5.77 1.76
N GLN A 62 12.74 -5.62 3.05
CA GLN A 62 13.54 -6.60 3.80
C GLN A 62 12.84 -7.96 3.93
N LEU A 63 11.54 -7.94 4.14
CA LEU A 63 10.73 -9.16 4.18
C LEU A 63 10.61 -9.82 2.81
N SER A 64 10.47 -9.02 1.74
CA SER A 64 10.38 -9.52 0.38
C SER A 64 11.65 -10.21 -0.10
N GLN A 65 12.82 -9.77 0.37
CA GLN A 65 14.10 -10.42 0.08
C GLN A 65 14.16 -11.87 0.58
N LEU A 66 13.49 -12.18 1.69
CA LEU A 66 13.39 -13.54 2.22
C LEU A 66 12.55 -14.49 1.34
N LEU A 67 11.81 -13.95 0.35
CA LEU A 67 11.00 -14.72 -0.60
C LEU A 67 11.74 -15.03 -1.90
N LEU A 68 12.95 -14.50 -2.09
CA LEU A 68 13.75 -14.77 -3.30
C LEU A 68 14.12 -16.25 -3.35
N LYS A 69 14.17 -16.78 -4.58
CA LYS A 69 14.60 -18.15 -4.83
C LYS A 69 16.06 -18.33 -4.34
N ASP A 70 16.32 -19.42 -3.65
CA ASP A 70 17.62 -19.80 -3.15
C ASP A 70 18.24 -18.85 -2.10
N ALA A 71 17.47 -17.86 -1.59
CA ALA A 71 17.92 -17.03 -0.49
C ALA A 71 17.84 -17.79 0.85
N PRO A 72 18.90 -17.74 1.68
CA PRO A 72 18.83 -18.31 3.02
C PRO A 72 17.82 -17.55 3.86
N PHE A 73 17.01 -18.28 4.65
CA PHE A 73 16.06 -17.65 5.56
C PHE A 73 16.80 -17.13 6.81
N VAL A 74 17.13 -15.84 6.81
CA VAL A 74 17.72 -15.15 7.96
C VAL A 74 16.85 -13.96 8.34
N PHE A 75 16.05 -14.14 9.41
CA PHE A 75 15.14 -13.10 9.91
C PHE A 75 15.93 -12.13 10.79
N THR A 76 16.41 -11.03 10.20
CA THR A 76 17.25 -10.02 10.86
C THR A 76 16.42 -9.01 11.66
N ASN A 77 17.08 -8.15 12.45
CA ASN A 77 16.42 -7.01 13.10
C ASN A 77 15.74 -6.07 12.10
N ALA A 78 16.32 -5.86 10.92
CA ALA A 78 15.69 -5.06 9.86
C ALA A 78 14.38 -5.71 9.34
N CYS A 79 14.31 -7.05 9.33
CA CYS A 79 13.04 -7.76 9.02
C CYS A 79 12.02 -7.58 10.13
N LEU A 80 12.43 -7.60 11.39
CA LEU A 80 11.56 -7.38 12.54
C LEU A 80 11.00 -5.95 12.52
N GLU A 81 11.85 -4.95 12.31
CA GLU A 81 11.43 -3.55 12.17
C GLU A 81 10.43 -3.36 11.02
N ALA A 82 10.68 -3.97 9.86
CA ALA A 82 9.76 -3.94 8.73
C ALA A 82 8.41 -4.59 9.06
N PHE A 83 8.44 -5.73 9.77
CA PHE A 83 7.26 -6.44 10.23
C PHE A 83 6.42 -5.57 11.18
N ASP A 84 7.04 -4.96 12.18
CA ASP A 84 6.36 -4.09 13.16
C ASP A 84 5.85 -2.81 12.51
N ARG A 85 6.60 -2.20 11.59
CA ARG A 85 6.15 -1.02 10.83
C ARG A 85 4.89 -1.31 10.02
N ILE A 86 4.79 -2.46 9.38
CA ILE A 86 3.57 -2.85 8.65
C ILE A 86 2.39 -3.03 9.60
N LYS A 87 2.59 -3.68 10.74
CA LYS A 87 1.54 -3.84 11.76
C LYS A 87 1.03 -2.47 12.24
N GLN A 88 1.93 -1.56 12.58
CA GLN A 88 1.58 -0.20 12.99
C GLN A 88 0.86 0.57 11.88
N ALA A 89 1.31 0.45 10.63
CA ALA A 89 0.68 1.10 9.50
C ALA A 89 -0.76 0.59 9.24
N LEU A 90 -1.03 -0.69 9.51
CA LEU A 90 -2.39 -1.26 9.43
C LEU A 90 -3.30 -0.77 10.56
N ILE A 91 -2.76 -0.69 11.80
CA ILE A 91 -3.51 -0.20 12.97
C ILE A 91 -3.87 1.28 12.80
N SER A 92 -2.94 2.08 12.28
CA SER A 92 -3.11 3.53 12.04
C SER A 92 -3.60 3.87 10.64
N ALA A 93 -4.08 2.87 9.88
CA ALA A 93 -4.49 3.07 8.49
C ALA A 93 -5.55 4.17 8.37
N PRO A 94 -5.37 5.14 7.46
CA PRO A 94 -6.31 6.23 7.30
C PRO A 94 -7.62 5.74 6.68
N ILE A 95 -8.69 6.51 6.87
CA ILE A 95 -9.91 6.35 6.08
C ILE A 95 -9.63 6.88 4.68
N ILE A 96 -9.77 6.02 3.69
CA ILE A 96 -9.71 6.41 2.29
C ILE A 96 -11.09 6.88 1.86
N ARG A 97 -11.18 8.11 1.37
CA ARG A 97 -12.44 8.66 0.88
C ARG A 97 -12.75 8.14 -0.52
N SER A 98 -14.04 7.99 -0.80
CA SER A 98 -14.49 7.78 -2.18
C SER A 98 -14.19 9.04 -3.01
N PRO A 99 -13.79 8.90 -4.27
CA PRO A 99 -13.54 10.05 -5.13
C PRO A 99 -14.83 10.86 -5.36
N GLU A 100 -14.72 12.17 -5.36
CA GLU A 100 -15.74 13.11 -5.83
C GLU A 100 -15.41 13.44 -7.30
N TRP A 101 -16.21 12.94 -8.24
CA TRP A 101 -15.88 13.00 -9.68
C TRP A 101 -15.84 14.41 -10.26
N ASP A 102 -16.46 15.37 -9.57
CA ASP A 102 -16.45 16.79 -9.95
C ASP A 102 -15.21 17.55 -9.49
N LEU A 103 -14.36 16.92 -8.65
CA LEU A 103 -13.12 17.51 -8.15
C LEU A 103 -11.90 17.02 -8.94
N LEU A 104 -10.91 17.90 -9.06
CA LEU A 104 -9.63 17.56 -9.69
C LEU A 104 -8.87 16.54 -8.85
N PHE A 105 -8.25 15.59 -9.53
CA PHE A 105 -7.32 14.65 -8.91
C PHE A 105 -5.92 15.27 -8.84
N GLU A 106 -5.27 15.07 -7.71
CA GLU A 106 -3.87 15.44 -7.49
C GLU A 106 -3.04 14.16 -7.31
N ILE A 107 -1.91 14.08 -8.00
CA ILE A 107 -0.96 12.98 -7.85
C ILE A 107 0.31 13.55 -7.21
N MET A 108 0.73 12.95 -6.11
CA MET A 108 2.04 13.22 -5.50
C MET A 108 2.89 11.96 -5.60
N CYS A 109 4.07 12.11 -6.21
CA CYS A 109 5.01 11.03 -6.42
C CYS A 109 6.27 11.22 -5.58
N ASP A 110 6.86 10.11 -5.15
CA ASP A 110 8.16 10.05 -4.50
C ASP A 110 8.94 8.86 -5.04
N ALA A 111 10.19 9.08 -5.38
CA ALA A 111 11.08 8.05 -5.90
C ALA A 111 12.27 7.84 -4.96
N SER A 112 12.64 6.59 -4.77
CA SER A 112 13.86 6.18 -4.08
C SER A 112 14.72 5.32 -4.99
N ASP A 113 15.91 4.94 -4.53
CA ASP A 113 16.85 4.12 -5.31
C ASP A 113 16.26 2.77 -5.74
N TYR A 114 15.27 2.23 -5.04
CA TYR A 114 14.77 0.88 -5.27
C TYR A 114 13.23 0.76 -5.36
N ALA A 115 12.51 1.84 -5.09
CA ALA A 115 11.04 1.83 -5.14
C ALA A 115 10.50 3.20 -5.50
N VAL A 116 9.36 3.23 -6.15
CA VAL A 116 8.56 4.43 -6.37
C VAL A 116 7.29 4.35 -5.54
N GLY A 117 6.87 5.50 -5.01
CA GLY A 117 5.64 5.67 -4.27
C GLY A 117 4.81 6.79 -4.87
N ALA A 118 3.50 6.72 -4.72
CA ALA A 118 2.62 7.79 -5.12
C ALA A 118 1.33 7.79 -4.30
N VAL A 119 0.72 8.95 -4.22
CA VAL A 119 -0.58 9.17 -3.61
C VAL A 119 -1.48 9.82 -4.64
N LEU A 120 -2.59 9.16 -4.93
CA LEU A 120 -3.71 9.79 -5.64
C LEU A 120 -4.64 10.39 -4.59
N GLY A 121 -4.96 11.65 -4.73
CA GLY A 121 -5.83 12.34 -3.79
C GLY A 121 -6.66 13.42 -4.47
N GLN A 122 -7.50 14.05 -3.70
CA GLN A 122 -8.29 15.22 -4.08
C GLN A 122 -8.22 16.27 -2.98
N ARG A 123 -8.29 17.53 -3.37
CA ARG A 123 -8.27 18.64 -2.44
C ARG A 123 -9.68 19.21 -2.24
N LYS A 124 -10.11 19.25 -1.00
CA LYS A 124 -11.36 19.90 -0.60
C LYS A 124 -11.05 20.86 0.58
N GLU A 125 -11.48 22.10 0.49
CA GLU A 125 -11.23 23.13 1.52
C GLU A 125 -9.73 23.27 1.90
N LYS A 126 -8.84 23.20 0.90
CA LYS A 126 -7.37 23.24 1.04
C LYS A 126 -6.75 22.01 1.74
N VAL A 127 -7.53 21.01 2.13
CA VAL A 127 -7.05 19.75 2.72
C VAL A 127 -6.97 18.69 1.63
N LEU A 128 -5.82 18.03 1.51
CA LEU A 128 -5.64 16.90 0.62
C LEU A 128 -6.14 15.61 1.29
N TYR A 129 -7.03 14.91 0.61
CA TYR A 129 -7.55 13.61 1.03
C TYR A 129 -6.99 12.52 0.13
N ALA A 130 -6.37 11.52 0.72
CA ALA A 130 -5.89 10.36 -0.02
C ALA A 130 -7.06 9.47 -0.47
N ILE A 131 -7.04 9.09 -1.74
CA ILE A 131 -7.95 8.13 -2.36
C ILE A 131 -7.25 6.79 -2.54
N TYR A 132 -5.94 6.83 -2.83
CA TYR A 132 -5.17 5.62 -3.06
C TYR A 132 -3.68 5.85 -2.80
N TYR A 133 -3.05 4.97 -2.04
CA TYR A 133 -1.60 4.88 -1.94
C TYR A 133 -1.09 3.80 -2.89
N ALA A 134 -0.15 4.15 -3.73
CA ALA A 134 0.51 3.24 -4.65
C ALA A 134 1.99 3.14 -4.33
N SER A 135 2.58 1.97 -4.48
CA SER A 135 4.02 1.81 -4.44
C SER A 135 4.44 0.57 -5.21
N LYS A 136 5.63 0.64 -5.82
CA LYS A 136 6.18 -0.44 -6.63
C LYS A 136 7.69 -0.51 -6.42
N THR A 137 8.22 -1.71 -6.24
CA THR A 137 9.66 -1.96 -6.29
C THR A 137 10.14 -1.84 -7.73
N LEU A 138 11.27 -1.16 -7.94
CA LEU A 138 11.91 -1.02 -9.23
C LEU A 138 12.54 -2.36 -9.66
N TYR A 139 12.45 -2.68 -10.95
CA TYR A 139 13.21 -3.77 -11.54
C TYR A 139 14.69 -3.41 -11.63
N GLU A 140 15.57 -4.41 -11.78
CA GLU A 140 17.02 -4.21 -11.85
C GLU A 140 17.45 -3.14 -12.87
N ALA A 141 16.84 -3.12 -14.06
CA ALA A 141 17.10 -2.10 -15.07
C ALA A 141 16.66 -0.69 -14.61
N GLN A 142 15.53 -0.58 -13.91
CA GLN A 142 14.94 0.68 -13.44
C GLN A 142 15.67 1.28 -12.24
N VAL A 143 16.37 0.46 -11.46
CA VAL A 143 17.20 0.94 -10.33
C VAL A 143 18.26 1.91 -10.81
N ASN A 144 18.78 1.71 -12.03
CA ASN A 144 19.82 2.54 -12.65
C ASN A 144 19.31 3.79 -13.36
N TYR A 145 18.00 4.02 -13.38
CA TYR A 145 17.40 5.23 -13.98
C TYR A 145 17.81 6.48 -13.19
N ALA A 146 17.93 7.61 -13.89
CA ALA A 146 18.09 8.91 -13.24
C ALA A 146 16.89 9.23 -12.34
N THR A 147 17.07 10.11 -11.36
CA THR A 147 16.00 10.48 -10.42
C THR A 147 14.74 10.97 -11.14
N THR A 148 14.92 11.83 -12.15
CA THR A 148 13.81 12.35 -12.97
C THR A 148 13.07 11.26 -13.75
N GLU A 149 13.79 10.24 -14.24
CA GLU A 149 13.16 9.09 -14.92
C GLU A 149 12.38 8.22 -13.94
N LYS A 150 12.87 8.05 -12.70
CA LYS A 150 12.15 7.34 -11.64
C LYS A 150 10.89 8.08 -11.21
N GLU A 151 10.95 9.40 -11.11
CA GLU A 151 9.78 10.25 -10.81
C GLU A 151 8.73 10.15 -11.92
N LEU A 152 9.16 10.24 -13.19
CA LEU A 152 8.27 10.05 -14.34
C LEU A 152 7.66 8.65 -14.35
N LEU A 153 8.44 7.62 -14.04
CA LEU A 153 7.95 6.25 -13.91
C LEU A 153 6.89 6.11 -12.81
N ALA A 154 7.04 6.85 -11.70
CA ALA A 154 6.04 6.88 -10.63
C ALA A 154 4.71 7.49 -11.13
N ILE A 155 4.77 8.57 -11.89
CA ILE A 155 3.58 9.19 -12.49
C ILE A 155 2.88 8.21 -13.44
N VAL A 156 3.62 7.61 -14.37
CA VAL A 156 3.07 6.63 -15.33
C VAL A 156 2.43 5.45 -14.59
N TYR A 157 3.09 4.97 -13.53
CA TYR A 157 2.58 3.85 -12.73
C TYR A 157 1.22 4.17 -12.08
N VAL A 158 1.05 5.39 -11.57
CA VAL A 158 -0.20 5.81 -10.93
C VAL A 158 -1.30 6.06 -11.95
N LEU A 159 -0.98 6.63 -13.11
CA LEU A 159 -1.95 6.81 -14.18
C LEU A 159 -2.51 5.48 -14.65
N HIS A 160 -1.69 4.45 -14.80
CA HIS A 160 -2.18 3.09 -15.08
C HIS A 160 -3.09 2.52 -13.98
N LEU A 161 -2.85 2.88 -12.72
CA LEU A 161 -3.73 2.46 -11.62
C LEU A 161 -5.04 3.26 -11.58
N SER A 162 -5.02 4.54 -11.99
CA SER A 162 -6.22 5.37 -12.06
C SER A 162 -7.19 4.91 -13.14
N ASP A 163 -6.70 4.34 -14.24
CA ASP A 163 -7.53 3.72 -15.27
C ASP A 163 -8.33 2.53 -14.70
N TRP A 164 -7.76 1.77 -13.77
CA TRP A 164 -8.46 0.70 -13.04
C TRP A 164 -9.52 1.24 -12.07
N VAL A 165 -9.27 2.37 -11.42
CA VAL A 165 -10.25 3.01 -10.52
C VAL A 165 -11.45 3.53 -11.30
N GLN A 166 -11.25 3.98 -12.55
CA GLN A 166 -12.32 4.40 -13.45
C GLN A 166 -13.04 3.20 -14.10
N GLY A 167 -12.35 2.10 -14.36
CA GLY A 167 -12.91 0.90 -14.96
C GLY A 167 -13.84 0.11 -14.05
N ASP A 168 -13.59 0.08 -12.75
CA ASP A 168 -14.45 -0.58 -11.74
C ASP A 168 -15.78 0.17 -11.49
N SER A 169 -15.96 1.36 -12.04
CA SER A 169 -17.21 2.14 -11.95
C SER A 169 -18.23 1.78 -13.04
N LEU A 170 -17.94 0.81 -13.91
CA LEU A 170 -18.82 0.42 -15.03
C LEU A 170 -19.51 -0.94 -14.87
N TYR A 171 -19.47 -1.56 -13.66
CA TYR A 171 -20.26 -2.78 -13.40
C TYR A 171 -20.97 -2.71 -12.04
#